data_ff55c33aaa98eefac90e4aeeee94bfd9
#
_entry.id   ff55c33aaa98eefac90e4aeeee94bfd9
#
_cell.length_a   1.000
_cell.length_b   1.000
_cell.length_c   1.000
_cell.angle_alpha   90.00
_cell.angle_beta   90.00
_cell.angle_gamma   90.00
#
_symmetry.space_group_name_H-M   'P 1'
#
loop_
_entity.id
_entity.type
_entity.pdbx_description
1 polymer ?
#
loop_
_entity_poly.entity_id
_entity_poly.type
_entity_poly.pdbx_seq_one_letter_code
_entity_poly.pdbx_strand_id
1 'polypeptide(L)'
;EISCSLVGSEMCIRDRHITLEVAEQCIQKRAVRYDKDGDNHYDTISAFIKSMRGSDPDAAVYYLAKMLYAGESVTFIARRIMICASEDVGNADPNALVVAVAAANAVHQLGMPEARIVLSQAAIYVATAPKSNAAYGAVDKALEVVKNAASSGENMEVPVHLKDAHYKGAAKLGHGAGYLYAHDYPNHYVRQQYLPDALINEHFYEPTSMGYEEKIREHMEMIKGDGR
;
A
#
# COMPACT_ATOMS: atom_id res chain seq x y z
N GLU A 1 8.81 7.76 -44.72
CA GLU A 1 8.52 8.77 -43.70
C GLU A 1 7.67 8.11 -42.62
N ILE A 2 8.29 7.79 -41.48
CA ILE A 2 7.56 7.32 -40.31
C ILE A 2 7.30 8.56 -39.45
N SER A 3 6.04 9.02 -39.45
CA SER A 3 5.58 10.07 -38.55
C SER A 3 5.46 9.49 -37.15
N CYS A 4 6.46 9.77 -36.30
CA CYS A 4 6.43 9.42 -34.88
C CYS A 4 5.88 10.63 -34.12
N SER A 5 4.61 10.59 -33.73
CA SER A 5 4.04 11.60 -32.84
C SER A 5 4.50 11.35 -31.41
N LEU A 6 5.58 11.96 -31.01
CA LEU A 6 6.02 12.08 -29.62
C LEU A 6 5.46 13.39 -29.07
N VAL A 7 4.42 13.29 -28.26
CA VAL A 7 3.87 14.41 -27.49
C VAL A 7 4.87 14.75 -26.38
N GLY A 8 5.50 15.92 -26.45
CA GLY A 8 6.21 16.51 -25.32
C GLY A 8 7.60 17.12 -25.55
N SER A 9 8.12 17.19 -26.78
CA SER A 9 9.41 17.88 -27.02
C SER A 9 9.53 18.42 -28.45
N GLU A 10 8.68 19.38 -28.79
CA GLU A 10 8.74 20.04 -30.11
C GLU A 10 9.99 20.91 -30.34
N MET A 11 10.86 21.08 -29.35
CA MET A 11 11.99 22.01 -29.44
C MET A 11 13.32 21.43 -29.96
N CYS A 12 13.38 20.12 -30.26
CA CYS A 12 14.62 19.44 -30.67
C CYS A 12 14.57 18.67 -32.00
N ILE A 13 13.49 18.73 -32.78
CA ILE A 13 13.29 17.80 -33.91
C ILE A 13 13.67 18.44 -35.28
N ARG A 14 13.96 19.72 -35.37
CA ARG A 14 14.12 20.37 -36.69
C ARG A 14 15.38 20.01 -37.49
N ASP A 15 16.41 19.41 -36.89
CA ASP A 15 17.69 19.19 -37.56
C ASP A 15 18.27 17.76 -37.43
N ARG A 16 17.46 16.74 -37.12
CA ARG A 16 17.98 15.36 -36.99
C ARG A 16 17.31 14.39 -37.97
N HIS A 17 18.09 13.95 -38.96
CA HIS A 17 17.71 12.79 -39.80
C HIS A 17 17.84 11.51 -38.98
N ILE A 18 16.72 10.83 -38.71
CA ILE A 18 16.73 9.48 -38.14
C ILE A 18 17.03 8.52 -39.31
N THR A 19 18.26 8.01 -39.38
CA THR A 19 18.63 6.99 -40.33
C THR A 19 18.15 5.63 -39.91
N LEU A 20 18.04 4.68 -40.85
CA LEU A 20 17.70 3.29 -40.58
C LEU A 20 18.64 2.67 -39.52
N GLU A 21 19.94 2.98 -39.61
CA GLU A 21 20.95 2.55 -38.64
C GLU A 21 20.69 3.05 -37.22
N VAL A 22 20.28 4.31 -37.05
CA VAL A 22 19.92 4.88 -35.74
C VAL A 22 18.65 4.22 -35.22
N ALA A 23 17.67 3.94 -36.07
CA ALA A 23 16.47 3.22 -35.71
C ALA A 23 16.78 1.76 -35.29
N GLU A 24 17.64 1.06 -36.03
CA GLU A 24 18.11 -0.29 -35.71
C GLU A 24 18.91 -0.33 -34.40
N GLN A 25 19.80 0.63 -34.14
CA GLN A 25 20.52 0.74 -32.86
C GLN A 25 19.58 1.02 -31.68
N CYS A 26 18.51 1.80 -31.87
CA CYS A 26 17.47 2.02 -30.86
C CYS A 26 16.66 0.74 -30.61
N ILE A 27 16.41 -0.07 -31.66
CA ILE A 27 15.73 -1.36 -31.55
C ILE A 27 16.64 -2.40 -30.89
N GLN A 28 17.94 -2.45 -31.24
CA GLN A 28 18.90 -3.38 -30.63
C GLN A 28 19.13 -3.10 -29.13
N LYS A 29 19.06 -1.86 -28.67
CA LYS A 29 19.11 -1.53 -27.24
C LYS A 29 17.89 -2.02 -26.46
N ARG A 30 16.77 -2.34 -27.13
CA ARG A 30 15.58 -2.99 -26.54
C ARG A 30 15.68 -4.50 -26.41
N ALA A 31 16.75 -5.13 -26.87
CA ALA A 31 16.92 -6.59 -26.89
C ALA A 31 17.40 -7.21 -25.57
N VAL A 32 17.28 -6.53 -24.43
CA VAL A 32 17.16 -7.25 -23.16
C VAL A 32 15.75 -7.85 -23.17
N ARG A 33 15.66 -9.17 -23.08
CA ARG A 33 14.41 -9.97 -23.07
C ARG A 33 13.46 -9.48 -21.96
N TYR A 34 12.81 -8.38 -22.19
CA TYR A 34 11.73 -7.85 -21.39
C TYR A 34 10.56 -7.65 -22.36
N ASP A 35 9.81 -8.70 -22.56
CA ASP A 35 8.58 -8.65 -23.32
C ASP A 35 7.53 -7.97 -22.43
N LYS A 36 7.06 -6.77 -22.81
CA LYS A 36 6.10 -5.99 -22.02
C LYS A 36 4.78 -6.73 -21.77
N ASP A 37 4.48 -7.71 -22.60
CA ASP A 37 3.26 -8.51 -22.54
C ASP A 37 3.52 -9.99 -22.25
N GLY A 38 4.77 -10.38 -21.91
CA GLY A 38 5.19 -11.76 -21.73
C GLY A 38 5.53 -12.13 -20.27
N ASP A 39 5.73 -13.42 -20.01
CA ASP A 39 6.03 -14.01 -18.70
C ASP A 39 7.23 -13.33 -18.00
N ASN A 40 8.25 -12.90 -18.75
CA ASN A 40 9.44 -12.22 -18.20
C ASN A 40 9.13 -10.85 -17.54
N HIS A 41 8.07 -10.16 -17.98
CA HIS A 41 7.61 -8.90 -17.37
C HIS A 41 7.05 -9.16 -15.98
N TYR A 42 6.09 -10.08 -15.87
CA TYR A 42 5.47 -10.45 -14.61
C TYR A 42 6.46 -11.07 -13.64
N ASP A 43 7.39 -11.88 -14.11
CA ASP A 43 8.45 -12.49 -13.31
C ASP A 43 9.38 -11.44 -12.70
N THR A 44 9.78 -10.42 -13.48
CA THR A 44 10.64 -9.33 -13.00
C THR A 44 9.94 -8.47 -11.94
N ILE A 45 8.66 -8.14 -12.15
CA ILE A 45 7.84 -7.41 -11.18
C ILE A 45 7.67 -8.24 -9.90
N SER A 46 7.37 -9.53 -10.04
CA SER A 46 7.23 -10.46 -8.92
C SER A 46 8.52 -10.58 -8.12
N ALA A 47 9.66 -10.67 -8.80
CA ALA A 47 10.97 -10.71 -8.18
C ALA A 47 11.30 -9.40 -7.45
N PHE A 48 10.98 -8.25 -8.02
CA PHE A 48 11.13 -6.94 -7.38
C PHE A 48 10.35 -6.86 -6.06
N ILE A 49 9.06 -7.22 -6.08
CA ILE A 49 8.21 -7.21 -4.90
C ILE A 49 8.73 -8.18 -3.85
N LYS A 50 9.07 -9.42 -4.25
CA LYS A 50 9.59 -10.45 -3.35
C LYS A 50 10.93 -10.08 -2.74
N SER A 51 11.78 -9.32 -3.44
CA SER A 51 13.04 -8.81 -2.92
C SER A 51 12.81 -7.77 -1.81
N MET A 52 11.89 -6.82 -2.02
CA MET A 52 11.51 -5.86 -0.97
C MET A 52 10.87 -6.55 0.24
N ARG A 53 9.98 -7.50 0.02
CA ARG A 53 9.33 -8.32 1.04
C ARG A 53 10.34 -9.17 1.81
N GLY A 54 11.29 -9.76 1.11
CA GLY A 54 12.35 -10.63 1.67
C GLY A 54 13.53 -9.86 2.28
N SER A 55 13.47 -8.52 2.33
CA SER A 55 14.52 -7.67 2.90
C SER A 55 15.89 -7.80 2.20
N ASP A 56 15.88 -7.94 0.88
CA ASP A 56 17.07 -7.91 0.04
C ASP A 56 17.10 -6.61 -0.79
N PRO A 57 17.79 -5.55 -0.31
CA PRO A 57 17.87 -4.28 -1.01
C PRO A 57 18.68 -4.35 -2.30
N ASP A 58 19.68 -5.23 -2.38
CA ASP A 58 20.52 -5.36 -3.59
C ASP A 58 19.70 -5.98 -4.74
N ALA A 59 18.95 -7.04 -4.46
CA ALA A 59 18.05 -7.63 -5.44
C ALA A 59 16.93 -6.65 -5.82
N ALA A 60 16.36 -5.91 -4.87
CA ALA A 60 15.34 -4.89 -5.16
C ALA A 60 15.87 -3.82 -6.12
N VAL A 61 17.08 -3.28 -5.90
CA VAL A 61 17.70 -2.29 -6.80
C VAL A 61 18.02 -2.91 -8.17
N TYR A 62 18.48 -4.15 -8.21
CA TYR A 62 18.75 -4.84 -9.46
C TYR A 62 17.48 -4.98 -10.33
N TYR A 63 16.39 -5.47 -9.75
CA TYR A 63 15.13 -5.62 -10.49
C TYR A 63 14.50 -4.28 -10.84
N LEU A 64 14.63 -3.25 -10.00
CA LEU A 64 14.27 -1.88 -10.33
C LEU A 64 15.01 -1.40 -11.57
N ALA A 65 16.34 -1.56 -11.60
CA ALA A 65 17.17 -1.15 -12.74
C ALA A 65 16.77 -1.92 -14.00
N LYS A 66 16.49 -3.21 -13.90
CA LYS A 66 16.02 -4.05 -15.02
C LYS A 66 14.70 -3.53 -15.59
N MET A 67 13.72 -3.18 -14.75
CA MET A 67 12.45 -2.60 -15.17
C MET A 67 12.64 -1.23 -15.83
N LEU A 68 13.44 -0.34 -15.23
CA LEU A 68 13.73 0.99 -15.79
C LEU A 68 14.44 0.91 -17.14
N TYR A 69 15.42 0.01 -17.27
CA TYR A 69 16.13 -0.22 -18.54
C TYR A 69 15.19 -0.73 -19.64
N ALA A 70 14.23 -1.55 -19.29
CA ALA A 70 13.21 -2.06 -20.21
C ALA A 70 12.14 -1.01 -20.57
N GLY A 71 12.17 0.18 -19.96
CA GLY A 71 11.22 1.26 -20.20
C GLY A 71 9.88 1.05 -19.52
N GLU A 72 9.86 0.36 -18.37
CA GLU A 72 8.66 0.23 -17.55
C GLU A 72 8.21 1.61 -17.02
N SER A 73 6.91 1.77 -16.85
CA SER A 73 6.34 3.00 -16.32
C SER A 73 6.83 3.29 -14.89
N VAL A 74 7.49 4.43 -14.70
CA VAL A 74 7.93 4.88 -13.37
C VAL A 74 6.77 5.01 -12.37
N THR A 75 5.59 5.39 -12.86
CA THR A 75 4.36 5.47 -12.07
C THR A 75 3.89 4.07 -11.64
N PHE A 76 3.99 3.09 -12.53
CA PHE A 76 3.68 1.70 -12.20
C PHE A 76 4.63 1.18 -11.13
N ILE A 77 5.93 1.37 -11.28
CA ILE A 77 6.95 0.97 -10.29
C ILE A 77 6.66 1.63 -8.94
N ALA A 78 6.41 2.94 -8.91
CA ALA A 78 6.07 3.67 -7.69
C ALA A 78 4.84 3.09 -6.98
N ARG A 79 3.78 2.72 -7.72
CA ARG A 79 2.60 2.05 -7.15
C ARG A 79 2.94 0.70 -6.52
N ARG A 80 3.84 -0.09 -7.12
CA ARG A 80 4.27 -1.37 -6.52
C ARG A 80 5.03 -1.18 -5.22
N ILE A 81 5.86 -0.13 -5.12
CA ILE A 81 6.55 0.23 -3.88
C ILE A 81 5.54 0.64 -2.80
N MET A 82 4.54 1.48 -3.13
CA MET A 82 3.49 1.89 -2.18
C MET A 82 2.69 0.69 -1.65
N ILE A 83 2.32 -0.25 -2.52
CA ILE A 83 1.60 -1.45 -2.11
C ILE A 83 2.47 -2.27 -1.15
N CYS A 84 3.74 -2.55 -1.50
CA CYS A 84 4.65 -3.31 -0.65
C CYS A 84 4.89 -2.61 0.71
N ALA A 85 4.98 -1.28 0.74
CA ALA A 85 5.09 -0.49 1.96
C ALA A 85 3.89 -0.70 2.91
N SER A 86 2.69 -0.86 2.38
CA SER A 86 1.47 -1.08 3.19
C SER A 86 1.23 -2.55 3.49
N GLU A 87 1.48 -3.44 2.53
CA GLU A 87 1.20 -4.88 2.62
C GLU A 87 2.24 -5.61 3.48
N ASP A 88 3.53 -5.33 3.25
CA ASP A 88 4.63 -6.11 3.83
C ASP A 88 5.33 -5.41 5.01
N VAL A 89 5.34 -4.07 5.04
CA VAL A 89 5.88 -3.29 6.16
C VAL A 89 4.78 -2.87 7.12
N GLY A 90 3.69 -2.31 6.61
CA GLY A 90 2.52 -1.93 7.39
C GLY A 90 2.87 -1.04 8.59
N ASN A 91 2.32 -1.38 9.74
CA ASN A 91 2.54 -0.64 10.99
C ASN A 91 3.86 -1.00 11.70
N ALA A 92 4.65 -1.94 11.19
CA ALA A 92 6.00 -2.16 11.72
C ALA A 92 6.91 -0.94 11.49
N ASP A 93 6.73 -0.22 10.38
CA ASP A 93 7.29 1.11 10.13
C ASP A 93 6.32 1.97 9.30
N PRO A 94 5.47 2.80 9.93
CA PRO A 94 4.52 3.67 9.24
C PRO A 94 5.16 4.65 8.25
N ASN A 95 6.45 5.00 8.43
CA ASN A 95 7.15 5.90 7.52
C ASN A 95 7.40 5.26 6.15
N ALA A 96 7.38 3.94 6.03
CA ALA A 96 7.58 3.27 4.74
C ALA A 96 6.54 3.73 3.69
N LEU A 97 5.27 3.83 4.09
CA LEU A 97 4.23 4.35 3.20
C LEU A 97 4.42 5.84 2.91
N VAL A 98 4.83 6.64 3.89
CA VAL A 98 5.09 8.09 3.70
C VAL A 98 6.21 8.30 2.68
N VAL A 99 7.31 7.57 2.79
CA VAL A 99 8.44 7.63 1.86
C VAL A 99 8.01 7.17 0.46
N ALA A 100 7.25 6.06 0.37
CA ALA A 100 6.76 5.54 -0.90
C ALA A 100 5.81 6.51 -1.62
N VAL A 101 4.90 7.16 -0.88
CA VAL A 101 3.98 8.18 -1.43
C VAL A 101 4.75 9.44 -1.85
N ALA A 102 5.73 9.90 -1.07
CA ALA A 102 6.57 11.03 -1.44
C ALA A 102 7.34 10.74 -2.74
N ALA A 103 7.92 9.55 -2.89
CA ALA A 103 8.59 9.12 -4.11
C ALA A 103 7.61 9.06 -5.30
N ALA A 104 6.41 8.52 -5.12
CA ALA A 104 5.38 8.46 -6.16
C ALA A 104 4.97 9.86 -6.66
N ASN A 105 4.85 10.83 -5.76
CA ASN A 105 4.57 12.21 -6.14
C ASN A 105 5.76 12.86 -6.85
N ALA A 106 6.99 12.59 -6.39
CA ALA A 106 8.20 13.16 -6.99
C ALA A 106 8.44 12.67 -8.42
N VAL A 107 8.17 11.39 -8.74
CA VAL A 107 8.36 10.86 -10.10
C VAL A 107 7.50 11.56 -11.15
N HIS A 108 6.31 12.05 -10.77
CA HIS A 108 5.46 12.83 -11.68
C HIS A 108 6.06 14.20 -12.03
N GLN A 109 6.84 14.78 -11.12
CA GLN A 109 7.45 16.10 -11.30
C GLN A 109 8.81 16.02 -11.98
N LEU A 110 9.58 14.99 -11.66
CA LEU A 110 10.98 14.86 -12.11
C LEU A 110 11.08 14.22 -13.50
N GLY A 111 10.30 13.18 -13.79
CA GLY A 111 10.48 12.37 -14.99
C GLY A 111 11.80 11.59 -15.01
N MET A 112 12.09 10.93 -16.13
CA MET A 112 13.38 10.25 -16.35
C MET A 112 14.40 11.25 -16.95
N PRO A 113 15.69 11.15 -16.61
CA PRO A 113 16.32 10.04 -15.88
C PRO A 113 16.34 10.17 -14.34
N GLU A 114 15.91 11.29 -13.76
CA GLU A 114 16.04 11.59 -12.32
C GLU A 114 15.10 10.76 -11.46
N ALA A 115 13.93 10.35 -11.97
CA ALA A 115 12.95 9.50 -11.26
C ALA A 115 13.57 8.22 -10.70
N ARG A 116 14.61 7.67 -11.35
CA ARG A 116 15.33 6.48 -10.85
C ARG A 116 15.91 6.67 -9.45
N ILE A 117 16.29 7.90 -9.09
CA ILE A 117 16.95 8.21 -7.81
C ILE A 117 15.96 8.04 -6.66
N VAL A 118 14.79 8.69 -6.78
CA VAL A 118 13.76 8.64 -5.74
C VAL A 118 13.11 7.26 -5.65
N LEU A 119 12.97 6.55 -6.77
CA LEU A 119 12.48 5.17 -6.78
C LEU A 119 13.45 4.22 -6.08
N SER A 120 14.76 4.38 -6.31
CA SER A 120 15.79 3.58 -5.64
C SER A 120 15.78 3.82 -4.13
N GLN A 121 15.72 5.08 -3.70
CA GLN A 121 15.62 5.41 -2.27
C GLN A 121 14.41 4.75 -1.61
N ALA A 122 13.23 4.86 -2.23
CA ALA A 122 12.00 4.28 -1.68
C ALA A 122 12.05 2.73 -1.66
N ALA A 123 12.56 2.11 -2.72
CA ALA A 123 12.69 0.65 -2.79
C ALA A 123 13.65 0.11 -1.71
N ILE A 124 14.80 0.77 -1.51
CA ILE A 124 15.77 0.41 -0.46
C ILE A 124 15.13 0.59 0.92
N TYR A 125 14.44 1.71 1.16
CA TYR A 125 13.77 1.96 2.43
C TYR A 125 12.78 0.84 2.76
N VAL A 126 11.89 0.52 1.82
CA VAL A 126 10.89 -0.56 2.00
C VAL A 126 11.56 -1.92 2.18
N ALA A 127 12.63 -2.20 1.43
CA ALA A 127 13.38 -3.45 1.57
C ALA A 127 14.05 -3.60 2.94
N THR A 128 14.56 -2.51 3.51
CA THR A 128 15.30 -2.54 4.79
C THR A 128 14.45 -2.30 6.03
N ALA A 129 13.19 -1.86 5.88
CA ALA A 129 12.25 -1.66 6.97
C ALA A 129 11.86 -2.99 7.66
N PRO A 130 11.53 -2.98 8.97
CA PRO A 130 10.92 -4.14 9.62
C PRO A 130 9.62 -4.53 8.92
N LYS A 131 9.31 -5.83 8.92
CA LYS A 131 8.17 -6.38 8.15
C LYS A 131 7.03 -6.79 9.06
N SER A 132 5.81 -6.41 8.68
CA SER A 132 4.57 -6.93 9.24
C SER A 132 3.45 -6.83 8.21
N ASN A 133 2.74 -7.92 8.01
CA ASN A 133 1.52 -7.96 7.21
C ASN A 133 0.24 -8.00 8.07
N ALA A 134 0.33 -7.70 9.36
CA ALA A 134 -0.78 -7.81 10.30
C ALA A 134 -1.97 -6.92 9.90
N ALA A 135 -1.72 -5.70 9.41
CA ALA A 135 -2.77 -4.79 8.95
C ALA A 135 -3.46 -5.31 7.67
N TYR A 136 -2.70 -5.88 6.75
CA TYR A 136 -3.22 -6.51 5.53
C TYR A 136 -4.05 -7.75 5.88
N GLY A 137 -3.53 -8.66 6.70
CA GLY A 137 -4.25 -9.84 7.15
C GLY A 137 -5.55 -9.50 7.92
N ALA A 138 -5.55 -8.41 8.68
CA ALA A 138 -6.72 -7.94 9.42
C ALA A 138 -7.89 -7.58 8.48
N VAL A 139 -7.65 -6.82 7.43
CA VAL A 139 -8.71 -6.43 6.48
C VAL A 139 -9.18 -7.61 5.65
N ASP A 140 -8.29 -8.52 5.25
CA ASP A 140 -8.67 -9.72 4.50
C ASP A 140 -9.55 -10.66 5.34
N LYS A 141 -9.18 -10.91 6.60
CA LYS A 141 -10.00 -11.68 7.54
C LYS A 141 -11.37 -11.02 7.75
N ALA A 142 -11.43 -9.71 7.93
CA ALA A 142 -12.68 -8.99 8.10
C ALA A 142 -13.56 -9.07 6.84
N LEU A 143 -12.98 -8.94 5.64
CA LEU A 143 -13.70 -9.08 4.37
C LEU A 143 -14.27 -10.49 4.18
N GLU A 144 -13.54 -11.53 4.59
CA GLU A 144 -14.02 -12.91 4.55
C GLU A 144 -15.24 -13.09 5.45
N VAL A 145 -15.19 -12.58 6.69
CA VAL A 145 -16.33 -12.62 7.63
C VAL A 145 -17.55 -11.92 7.04
N VAL A 146 -17.39 -10.72 6.50
CA VAL A 146 -18.49 -9.95 5.86
C VAL A 146 -19.10 -10.71 4.67
N LYS A 147 -18.28 -11.35 3.83
CA LYS A 147 -18.77 -12.16 2.69
C LYS A 147 -19.56 -13.39 3.16
N ASN A 148 -19.05 -14.06 4.18
CA ASN A 148 -19.70 -15.25 4.76
C ASN A 148 -21.05 -14.88 5.40
N ALA A 149 -21.10 -13.80 6.18
CA ALA A 149 -22.33 -13.29 6.78
C ALA A 149 -23.39 -12.90 5.71
N ALA A 150 -22.96 -12.22 4.64
CA ALA A 150 -23.87 -11.88 3.55
C ALA A 150 -24.45 -13.13 2.85
N SER A 151 -23.69 -14.24 2.84
CA SER A 151 -24.13 -15.51 2.23
C SER A 151 -25.03 -16.34 3.15
N SER A 152 -24.81 -16.29 4.48
CA SER A 152 -25.57 -17.05 5.49
C SER A 152 -26.85 -16.34 5.94
N GLY A 153 -27.00 -15.05 5.64
CA GLY A 153 -28.11 -14.23 6.13
C GLY A 153 -28.02 -13.89 7.62
N GLU A 154 -26.83 -14.01 8.21
CA GLU A 154 -26.59 -13.60 9.59
C GLU A 154 -26.78 -12.10 9.79
N ASN A 155 -27.40 -11.75 10.94
CA ASN A 155 -27.61 -10.36 11.27
C ASN A 155 -26.32 -9.72 11.81
N MET A 156 -25.69 -8.91 10.97
CA MET A 156 -24.49 -8.12 11.29
C MET A 156 -24.84 -6.65 11.55
N GLU A 157 -25.95 -6.39 12.24
CA GLU A 157 -26.36 -5.03 12.54
C GLU A 157 -25.36 -4.32 13.45
N VAL A 158 -25.16 -3.03 13.16
CA VAL A 158 -24.38 -2.13 14.02
C VAL A 158 -25.06 -2.05 15.39
N PRO A 159 -24.33 -2.20 16.52
CA PRO A 159 -24.87 -2.02 17.86
C PRO A 159 -25.63 -0.72 18.02
N VAL A 160 -26.76 -0.74 18.72
CA VAL A 160 -27.70 0.41 18.79
C VAL A 160 -27.03 1.68 19.29
N HIS A 161 -26.15 1.58 20.29
CA HIS A 161 -25.41 2.69 20.87
C HIS A 161 -24.40 3.35 19.89
N LEU A 162 -23.96 2.61 18.84
CA LEU A 162 -23.07 3.14 17.80
C LEU A 162 -23.82 3.70 16.58
N LYS A 163 -25.15 3.50 16.49
CA LYS A 163 -25.95 4.03 15.38
C LYS A 163 -26.03 5.55 15.47
N ASP A 164 -26.06 6.23 14.32
CA ASP A 164 -26.14 7.68 14.25
C ASP A 164 -27.39 8.22 14.92
N ALA A 165 -27.22 9.15 15.86
CA ALA A 165 -28.29 9.80 16.63
C ALA A 165 -28.68 11.19 16.10
N HIS A 166 -28.01 11.72 15.06
CA HIS A 166 -28.14 13.12 14.65
C HIS A 166 -29.29 13.39 13.67
N TYR A 167 -29.95 12.35 13.13
CA TYR A 167 -31.06 12.56 12.18
C TYR A 167 -32.43 12.58 12.87
N LYS A 168 -33.41 13.27 12.21
CA LYS A 168 -34.79 13.37 12.70
C LYS A 168 -35.43 11.98 12.81
N GLY A 169 -35.77 11.55 14.02
CA GLY A 169 -36.36 10.23 14.30
C GLY A 169 -35.41 9.22 14.94
N ALA A 170 -34.11 9.45 14.95
CA ALA A 170 -33.12 8.57 15.57
C ALA A 170 -33.44 8.30 17.05
N ALA A 171 -33.85 9.33 17.79
CA ALA A 171 -34.24 9.20 19.18
C ALA A 171 -35.44 8.27 19.42
N LYS A 172 -36.39 8.20 18.49
CA LYS A 172 -37.53 7.25 18.57
C LYS A 172 -37.12 5.79 18.36
N LEU A 173 -35.99 5.56 17.70
CA LEU A 173 -35.41 4.24 17.44
C LEU A 173 -34.35 3.88 18.47
N GLY A 174 -34.10 4.74 19.47
CA GLY A 174 -33.09 4.51 20.50
C GLY A 174 -31.64 4.57 19.98
N HIS A 175 -31.40 5.12 18.79
CA HIS A 175 -30.07 5.19 18.20
C HIS A 175 -29.15 6.05 19.05
N GLY A 176 -27.92 5.59 19.28
CA GLY A 176 -26.93 6.28 20.11
C GLY A 176 -27.16 6.15 21.62
N ALA A 177 -28.26 5.52 22.05
CA ALA A 177 -28.55 5.37 23.48
C ALA A 177 -27.52 4.47 24.16
N GLY A 178 -26.89 5.00 25.23
CA GLY A 178 -25.88 4.26 26.00
C GLY A 178 -24.46 4.32 25.42
N TYR A 179 -24.21 5.13 24.38
CA TYR A 179 -22.85 5.35 23.90
C TYR A 179 -21.98 6.05 24.96
N LEU A 180 -20.83 5.48 25.24
CA LEU A 180 -19.84 6.03 26.15
C LEU A 180 -18.76 6.74 25.34
N TYR A 181 -18.63 8.07 25.55
CA TYR A 181 -17.64 8.86 24.82
C TYR A 181 -16.24 8.68 25.42
N ALA A 182 -15.35 8.02 24.70
CA ALA A 182 -14.06 7.58 25.23
C ALA A 182 -13.20 8.72 25.79
N HIS A 183 -13.30 9.96 25.26
CA HIS A 183 -12.55 11.12 25.75
C HIS A 183 -12.95 11.59 27.16
N ASP A 184 -14.11 11.16 27.68
CA ASP A 184 -14.55 11.45 29.05
C ASP A 184 -13.92 10.50 30.09
N TYR A 185 -13.15 9.50 29.64
CA TYR A 185 -12.54 8.47 30.49
C TYR A 185 -11.02 8.57 30.53
N PRO A 186 -10.38 8.04 31.59
CA PRO A 186 -8.92 7.98 31.68
C PRO A 186 -8.30 7.28 30.46
N ASN A 187 -7.15 7.77 30.02
CA ASN A 187 -6.44 7.29 28.85
C ASN A 187 -7.28 7.30 27.55
N HIS A 188 -8.39 8.07 27.52
CA HIS A 188 -9.35 8.11 26.40
C HIS A 188 -9.82 6.71 25.97
N TYR A 189 -9.97 5.83 26.95
CA TYR A 189 -10.41 4.44 26.73
C TYR A 189 -11.58 4.10 27.66
N VAL A 190 -12.58 3.43 27.09
CA VAL A 190 -13.70 2.87 27.82
C VAL A 190 -14.05 1.50 27.23
N ARG A 191 -14.29 0.56 28.11
CA ARG A 191 -14.71 -0.78 27.68
C ARG A 191 -16.16 -0.75 27.28
N GLN A 192 -16.42 -0.82 25.97
CA GLN A 192 -17.76 -0.99 25.39
C GLN A 192 -17.65 -1.87 24.13
N GLN A 193 -18.77 -2.39 23.70
CA GLN A 193 -18.84 -3.22 22.51
C GLN A 193 -18.84 -2.35 21.25
N TYR A 194 -17.95 -2.64 20.30
CA TYR A 194 -17.88 -1.96 19.01
C TYR A 194 -18.27 -2.87 17.83
N LEU A 195 -18.10 -4.18 17.98
CA LEU A 195 -18.48 -5.14 16.93
C LEU A 195 -19.95 -5.55 17.09
N PRO A 196 -20.62 -5.99 16.00
CA PRO A 196 -21.91 -6.67 16.07
C PRO A 196 -21.91 -7.83 17.06
N ASP A 197 -23.09 -8.17 17.61
CA ASP A 197 -23.23 -9.24 18.62
C ASP A 197 -22.65 -10.57 18.16
N ALA A 198 -22.84 -10.92 16.89
CA ALA A 198 -22.30 -12.15 16.31
C ALA A 198 -20.77 -12.19 16.26
N LEU A 199 -20.09 -11.03 16.34
CA LEU A 199 -18.64 -10.88 16.21
C LEU A 199 -17.95 -10.41 17.50
N ILE A 200 -18.64 -10.45 18.64
CA ILE A 200 -18.13 -9.90 19.92
C ILE A 200 -16.79 -10.50 20.35
N ASN A 201 -16.50 -11.73 19.95
CA ASN A 201 -15.26 -12.45 20.27
C ASN A 201 -14.26 -12.47 19.11
N GLU A 202 -14.56 -11.82 17.99
CA GLU A 202 -13.65 -11.81 16.86
C GLU A 202 -12.49 -10.85 17.09
N HIS A 203 -11.31 -11.26 16.63
CA HIS A 203 -10.10 -10.46 16.62
C HIS A 203 -9.54 -10.43 15.19
N PHE A 204 -9.48 -9.25 14.62
CA PHE A 204 -8.98 -9.05 13.25
C PHE A 204 -7.52 -8.60 13.23
N TYR A 205 -7.14 -7.64 14.08
CA TYR A 205 -5.81 -7.09 14.11
C TYR A 205 -5.02 -7.58 15.32
N GLU A 206 -3.90 -8.24 15.03
CA GLU A 206 -2.96 -8.74 16.03
C GLU A 206 -1.58 -8.14 15.73
N PRO A 207 -1.16 -7.08 16.44
CA PRO A 207 0.13 -6.45 16.23
C PRO A 207 1.26 -7.43 16.55
N THR A 208 2.27 -7.45 15.69
CA THR A 208 3.46 -8.26 15.87
C THR A 208 4.43 -7.62 16.90
N SER A 209 5.56 -8.25 17.15
CA SER A 209 6.67 -7.65 17.93
C SER A 209 7.67 -6.92 17.05
N MET A 210 7.35 -6.67 15.77
CA MET A 210 8.26 -6.07 14.82
C MET A 210 8.13 -4.55 14.79
N GLY A 211 9.25 -3.86 14.97
CA GLY A 211 9.33 -2.40 14.80
C GLY A 211 8.34 -1.63 15.67
N TYR A 212 7.55 -0.74 15.05
CA TYR A 212 6.59 0.09 15.79
C TYR A 212 5.37 -0.69 16.31
N GLU A 213 5.06 -1.86 15.76
CA GLU A 213 3.93 -2.68 16.25
C GLU A 213 4.13 -3.18 17.68
N GLU A 214 5.37 -3.35 18.13
CA GLU A 214 5.65 -3.63 19.53
C GLU A 214 5.09 -2.54 20.47
N LYS A 215 5.30 -1.27 20.10
CA LYS A 215 4.76 -0.13 20.87
C LYS A 215 3.23 -0.06 20.80
N ILE A 216 2.64 -0.41 19.66
CA ILE A 216 1.18 -0.50 19.52
C ILE A 216 0.65 -1.58 20.48
N ARG A 217 1.27 -2.75 20.52
CA ARG A 217 0.89 -3.85 21.41
C ARG A 217 0.97 -3.41 22.89
N GLU A 218 2.09 -2.85 23.31
CA GLU A 218 2.28 -2.34 24.67
C GLU A 218 1.23 -1.31 25.05
N HIS A 219 0.95 -0.36 24.15
CA HIS A 219 -0.10 0.64 24.37
C HIS A 219 -1.49 0.01 24.51
N MET A 220 -1.84 -0.94 23.62
CA MET A 220 -3.14 -1.64 23.69
C MET A 220 -3.29 -2.46 24.97
N GLU A 221 -2.23 -3.10 25.44
CA GLU A 221 -2.21 -3.84 26.69
C GLU A 221 -2.39 -2.89 27.90
N MET A 222 -1.68 -1.76 27.91
CA MET A 222 -1.78 -0.74 28.95
C MET A 222 -3.21 -0.22 29.09
N ILE A 223 -3.82 0.26 28.00
CA ILE A 223 -5.17 0.85 28.06
C ILE A 223 -6.26 -0.18 28.41
N LYS A 224 -6.09 -1.46 28.00
CA LYS A 224 -7.02 -2.54 28.37
C LYS A 224 -6.80 -3.04 29.78
N GLY A 225 -5.57 -2.97 30.31
CA GLY A 225 -5.22 -3.39 31.67
C GLY A 225 -5.70 -2.46 32.75
N ASP A 226 -5.73 -1.16 32.49
CA ASP A 226 -6.19 -0.11 33.44
C ASP A 226 -7.73 -0.06 33.60
N GLY A 227 -8.44 -0.84 32.81
CA GLY A 227 -9.92 -0.91 32.83
C GLY A 227 -10.50 -1.90 33.87
N ARG A 228 -9.84 -2.09 35.03
CA ARG A 228 -10.37 -2.83 36.18
C ARG A 228 -11.15 -1.92 37.12
#